data_72d4335291467f9a83c1b7873b323889
#
_entry.id   72d4335291467f9a83c1b7873b323889
#
_cell.length_a   1.000
_cell.length_b   1.000
_cell.length_c   1.000
_cell.angle_alpha   90.00
_cell.angle_beta   90.00
_cell.angle_gamma   90.00
#
_symmetry.space_group_name_H-M   'P 1'
#
loop_
_entity.id
_entity.type
_entity.pdbx_description
1 polymer ?
#
loop_
_entity_poly.entity_id
_entity_poly.type
_entity_poly.pdbx_seq_one_letter_code
_entity_poly.pdbx_strand_id
1 'polypeptide(L)'
;MSSGCCAGRLTLPKRSGTELVPVGDGRGGSLGAMSDLKAQIEELWSGRDDLDVDDTEANAVIHAAIDLLDTGQARVAEPDGSGGVIVNEWLKLAILLLFRQSKMETIELGPFEFADKIPLKRDWIERRVRVVPGAQARWGSYQGPGVVMMPSYTNIGAYVGDNTMVDTWATVGSCAQIGRNVHLSGGVGIGGVLEPPNAVPVMIGDDCLIGSRCIVAEGARVGDGVVLGAGAVLTGSIPVIDAATGEELGRGVVPAWCVAVQAIRTKVFDGGEFGLPCVLVLKYLEAGERHDKSALNDVLRTHGVST
;
A
#
# COMPACT_ATOMS: atom_id res chain seq x y z
N MET A 1 -39.50 32.28 -27.08
CA MET A 1 -39.37 30.83 -27.21
C MET A 1 -38.25 30.38 -26.26
N SER A 2 -38.64 29.96 -25.07
CA SER A 2 -37.72 29.56 -23.98
C SER A 2 -37.60 28.04 -23.99
N SER A 3 -36.41 27.52 -24.27
CA SER A 3 -36.12 26.09 -24.16
C SER A 3 -35.47 25.84 -22.78
N GLY A 4 -36.24 25.25 -21.87
CA GLY A 4 -35.76 24.75 -20.57
C GLY A 4 -34.88 23.53 -20.74
N CYS A 5 -33.68 23.60 -20.19
CA CYS A 5 -32.76 22.49 -20.09
C CYS A 5 -33.06 21.74 -18.78
N CYS A 6 -33.69 20.55 -18.89
CA CYS A 6 -33.89 19.65 -17.76
C CYS A 6 -32.57 18.97 -17.41
N ALA A 7 -31.95 19.39 -16.30
CA ALA A 7 -30.87 18.67 -15.68
C ALA A 7 -31.44 17.47 -14.89
N GLY A 8 -31.46 16.30 -15.51
CA GLY A 8 -31.77 15.04 -14.83
C GLY A 8 -30.66 14.70 -13.83
N ARG A 9 -30.93 14.74 -12.53
CA ARG A 9 -30.07 14.12 -11.51
C ARG A 9 -30.15 12.60 -11.65
N LEU A 10 -29.08 11.98 -12.09
CA LEU A 10 -28.93 10.54 -11.96
C LEU A 10 -28.76 10.20 -10.46
N THR A 11 -29.81 9.63 -9.87
CA THR A 11 -29.73 9.00 -8.55
C THR A 11 -29.32 7.55 -8.73
N LEU A 12 -28.07 7.24 -8.41
CA LEU A 12 -27.59 5.86 -8.30
C LEU A 12 -28.27 5.18 -7.09
N PRO A 13 -28.60 3.87 -7.15
CA PRO A 13 -29.24 3.17 -6.06
C PRO A 13 -28.32 3.17 -4.82
N LYS A 14 -28.85 3.62 -3.69
CA LYS A 14 -28.22 3.44 -2.38
C LYS A 14 -28.24 1.96 -2.05
N ARG A 15 -27.08 1.33 -1.84
CA ARG A 15 -27.03 0.06 -1.11
C ARG A 15 -27.66 0.31 0.26
N SER A 16 -28.51 -0.60 0.71
CA SER A 16 -29.15 -0.58 2.02
C SER A 16 -28.07 -0.39 3.10
N GLY A 17 -28.20 0.68 3.88
CA GLY A 17 -27.23 1.06 4.89
C GLY A 17 -27.02 -0.05 5.91
N THR A 18 -25.78 -0.48 6.05
CA THR A 18 -25.31 -1.07 7.30
C THR A 18 -25.21 0.09 8.28
N GLU A 19 -26.08 0.14 9.28
CA GLU A 19 -25.98 1.09 10.40
C GLU A 19 -24.59 0.94 11.01
N LEU A 20 -23.84 2.04 11.06
CA LEU A 20 -22.59 2.12 11.81
C LEU A 20 -22.92 1.90 13.28
N VAL A 21 -22.57 0.73 13.79
CA VAL A 21 -22.60 0.45 15.22
C VAL A 21 -21.60 1.40 15.91
N PRO A 22 -22.01 2.17 16.92
CA PRO A 22 -21.09 3.07 17.60
C PRO A 22 -19.97 2.25 18.25
N VAL A 23 -18.72 2.67 18.03
CA VAL A 23 -17.51 2.08 18.62
C VAL A 23 -17.61 2.21 20.14
N GLY A 24 -18.05 1.14 20.80
CA GLY A 24 -17.94 0.97 22.24
C GLY A 24 -16.50 0.61 22.60
N ASP A 25 -15.95 1.31 23.58
CA ASP A 25 -14.65 1.08 24.20
C ASP A 25 -14.65 -0.29 24.91
N GLY A 26 -14.26 -1.35 24.17
CA GLY A 26 -14.33 -2.74 24.64
C GLY A 26 -13.23 -3.62 24.07
N ARG A 27 -12.00 -3.50 24.60
CA ARG A 27 -10.82 -4.28 24.18
C ARG A 27 -10.88 -5.80 24.46
N GLY A 28 -11.97 -6.32 24.97
CA GLY A 28 -12.11 -7.75 25.34
C GLY A 28 -12.92 -8.61 24.38
N GLY A 29 -13.82 -8.02 23.57
CA GLY A 29 -14.70 -8.75 22.65
C GLY A 29 -14.14 -8.95 21.23
N SER A 30 -13.14 -8.16 20.82
CA SER A 30 -12.68 -8.12 19.42
C SER A 30 -11.71 -9.25 19.05
N LEU A 31 -10.91 -9.75 19.98
CA LEU A 31 -9.90 -10.81 19.71
C LEU A 31 -10.55 -12.17 19.44
N GLY A 32 -11.61 -12.53 20.17
CA GLY A 32 -12.35 -13.79 19.95
C GLY A 32 -13.05 -13.78 18.59
N ALA A 33 -13.76 -12.71 18.27
CA ALA A 33 -14.45 -12.58 16.98
C ALA A 33 -13.49 -12.59 15.78
N MET A 34 -12.31 -12.00 15.91
CA MET A 34 -11.29 -12.03 14.85
C MET A 34 -10.66 -13.42 14.70
N SER A 35 -10.48 -14.16 15.82
CA SER A 35 -10.00 -15.55 15.77
C SER A 35 -10.98 -16.48 15.09
N ASP A 36 -12.28 -16.31 15.37
CA ASP A 36 -13.34 -17.10 14.73
C ASP A 36 -13.45 -16.80 13.24
N LEU A 37 -13.36 -15.51 12.85
CA LEU A 37 -13.38 -15.10 11.45
C LEU A 37 -12.18 -15.65 10.68
N LYS A 38 -10.99 -15.65 11.30
CA LYS A 38 -9.79 -16.26 10.72
C LYS A 38 -10.01 -17.75 10.44
N ALA A 39 -10.52 -18.51 11.41
CA ALA A 39 -10.79 -19.93 11.25
C ALA A 39 -11.78 -20.20 10.11
N GLN A 40 -12.84 -19.40 10.00
CA GLN A 40 -13.82 -19.50 8.92
C GLN A 40 -13.19 -19.23 7.54
N ILE A 41 -12.34 -18.20 7.41
CA ILE A 41 -11.62 -17.93 6.15
C ILE A 41 -10.69 -19.07 5.76
N GLU A 42 -9.95 -19.63 6.72
CA GLU A 42 -9.06 -20.77 6.48
C GLU A 42 -9.84 -22.04 6.06
N GLU A 43 -11.02 -22.25 6.64
CA GLU A 43 -11.93 -23.33 6.23
C GLU A 43 -12.46 -23.13 4.81
N LEU A 44 -12.97 -21.94 4.50
CA LEU A 44 -13.44 -21.57 3.15
C LEU A 44 -12.32 -21.72 2.11
N TRP A 45 -11.09 -21.32 2.46
CA TRP A 45 -9.95 -21.49 1.58
C TRP A 45 -9.63 -22.98 1.30
N SER A 46 -9.75 -23.82 2.31
CA SER A 46 -9.51 -25.26 2.16
C SER A 46 -10.54 -25.94 1.24
N GLY A 47 -11.80 -25.47 1.30
CA GLY A 47 -12.90 -25.94 0.44
C GLY A 47 -13.14 -25.12 -0.83
N ARG A 48 -12.24 -24.18 -1.19
CA ARG A 48 -12.46 -23.15 -2.22
C ARG A 48 -12.82 -23.66 -3.61
N ASP A 49 -12.47 -24.90 -3.94
CA ASP A 49 -12.72 -25.45 -5.27
C ASP A 49 -14.20 -25.91 -5.44
N ASP A 50 -14.88 -26.16 -4.33
CA ASP A 50 -16.28 -26.55 -4.27
C ASP A 50 -17.21 -25.39 -3.87
N LEU A 51 -16.67 -24.17 -3.62
CA LEU A 51 -17.47 -23.01 -3.25
C LEU A 51 -18.32 -22.51 -4.42
N ASP A 52 -19.63 -22.39 -4.16
CA ASP A 52 -20.55 -21.72 -5.08
C ASP A 52 -20.39 -20.19 -5.00
N VAL A 53 -20.31 -19.53 -6.15
CA VAL A 53 -20.21 -18.06 -6.28
C VAL A 53 -21.41 -17.36 -5.64
N ASP A 54 -22.58 -17.99 -5.60
CA ASP A 54 -23.82 -17.48 -5.02
C ASP A 54 -24.01 -17.90 -3.54
N ASP A 55 -23.02 -18.53 -2.91
CA ASP A 55 -23.05 -18.84 -1.48
C ASP A 55 -23.02 -17.56 -0.63
N THR A 56 -24.19 -17.22 -0.09
CA THR A 56 -24.40 -15.98 0.66
C THR A 56 -23.70 -15.97 2.03
N GLU A 57 -23.56 -17.14 2.67
CA GLU A 57 -22.90 -17.27 3.98
C GLU A 57 -21.38 -17.14 3.81
N ALA A 58 -20.80 -17.85 2.85
CA ALA A 58 -19.38 -17.73 2.52
C ALA A 58 -19.03 -16.27 2.11
N ASN A 59 -19.85 -15.65 1.27
CA ASN A 59 -19.65 -14.28 0.84
C ASN A 59 -19.74 -13.29 2.03
N ALA A 60 -20.62 -13.49 3.00
CA ALA A 60 -20.71 -12.66 4.19
C ALA A 60 -19.44 -12.75 5.06
N VAL A 61 -18.88 -13.95 5.25
CA VAL A 61 -17.61 -14.18 5.96
C VAL A 61 -16.45 -13.49 5.25
N ILE A 62 -16.34 -13.65 3.93
CA ILE A 62 -15.30 -13.00 3.12
C ILE A 62 -15.41 -11.48 3.22
N HIS A 63 -16.59 -10.92 3.04
CA HIS A 63 -16.83 -9.48 3.12
C HIS A 63 -16.48 -8.92 4.50
N ALA A 64 -16.81 -9.61 5.59
CA ALA A 64 -16.44 -9.21 6.94
C ALA A 64 -14.91 -9.10 7.11
N ALA A 65 -14.14 -10.02 6.57
CA ALA A 65 -12.67 -9.96 6.59
C ALA A 65 -12.13 -8.78 5.76
N ILE A 66 -12.74 -8.50 4.59
CA ILE A 66 -12.35 -7.36 3.76
C ILE A 66 -12.71 -6.02 4.42
N ASP A 67 -13.83 -5.95 5.14
CA ASP A 67 -14.23 -4.74 5.88
C ASP A 67 -13.27 -4.42 7.02
N LEU A 68 -12.66 -5.43 7.68
CA LEU A 68 -11.58 -5.18 8.65
C LEU A 68 -10.36 -4.51 7.98
N LEU A 69 -10.00 -4.92 6.78
CA LEU A 69 -8.94 -4.27 5.99
C LEU A 69 -9.37 -2.85 5.58
N ASP A 70 -10.59 -2.68 5.08
CA ASP A 70 -11.14 -1.41 4.58
C ASP A 70 -11.22 -0.34 5.66
N THR A 71 -11.46 -0.74 6.90
CA THR A 71 -11.56 0.14 8.07
C THR A 71 -10.24 0.29 8.82
N GLY A 72 -9.20 -0.46 8.46
CA GLY A 72 -7.90 -0.45 9.12
C GLY A 72 -7.88 -1.15 10.50
N GLN A 73 -8.95 -1.92 10.82
CA GLN A 73 -9.02 -2.71 12.05
C GLN A 73 -8.10 -3.93 12.02
N ALA A 74 -7.76 -4.40 10.82
CA ALA A 74 -6.75 -5.42 10.60
C ALA A 74 -5.82 -5.01 9.45
N ARG A 75 -4.59 -5.52 9.48
CA ARG A 75 -3.57 -5.27 8.46
C ARG A 75 -3.05 -6.59 7.93
N VAL A 76 -2.72 -6.63 6.63
CA VAL A 76 -2.11 -7.81 6.00
C VAL A 76 -0.74 -8.12 6.60
N ALA A 77 0.01 -7.10 7.00
CA ALA A 77 1.27 -7.28 7.69
C ALA A 77 1.56 -6.11 8.63
N GLU A 78 2.30 -6.40 9.70
CA GLU A 78 2.67 -5.45 10.74
C GLU A 78 4.09 -5.71 11.20
N PRO A 79 4.85 -4.67 11.66
CA PRO A 79 6.12 -4.89 12.34
C PRO A 79 5.92 -5.75 13.60
N ASP A 80 6.84 -6.68 13.86
CA ASP A 80 6.80 -7.54 15.06
C ASP A 80 7.45 -6.88 16.30
N GLY A 81 7.93 -5.65 16.16
CA GLY A 81 8.63 -4.89 17.21
C GLY A 81 10.09 -5.31 17.41
N SER A 82 10.58 -6.33 16.72
CA SER A 82 11.98 -6.80 16.80
C SER A 82 12.76 -6.59 15.49
N GLY A 83 12.15 -5.89 14.52
CA GLY A 83 12.71 -5.66 13.19
C GLY A 83 12.25 -6.69 12.15
N GLY A 84 11.44 -7.66 12.55
CA GLY A 84 10.72 -8.60 11.67
C GLY A 84 9.34 -8.11 11.28
N VAL A 85 8.57 -9.00 10.63
CA VAL A 85 7.22 -8.73 10.13
C VAL A 85 6.32 -9.91 10.43
N ILE A 86 5.17 -9.63 11.04
CA ILE A 86 4.06 -10.59 11.15
C ILE A 86 3.20 -10.47 9.90
N VAL A 87 3.00 -11.56 9.17
CA VAL A 87 2.09 -11.61 8.02
C VAL A 87 0.79 -12.30 8.44
N ASN A 88 -0.31 -11.59 8.30
CA ASN A 88 -1.66 -12.11 8.52
C ASN A 88 -2.15 -12.82 7.25
N GLU A 89 -1.63 -14.01 6.98
CA GLU A 89 -1.89 -14.77 5.75
C GLU A 89 -3.37 -14.95 5.46
N TRP A 90 -4.18 -15.20 6.51
CA TRP A 90 -5.61 -15.41 6.39
C TRP A 90 -6.34 -14.22 5.73
N LEU A 91 -5.85 -12.98 5.89
CA LEU A 91 -6.40 -11.81 5.20
C LEU A 91 -6.07 -11.82 3.70
N LYS A 92 -4.90 -12.32 3.32
CA LYS A 92 -4.59 -12.52 1.91
C LYS A 92 -5.45 -13.64 1.31
N LEU A 93 -5.70 -14.72 2.06
CA LEU A 93 -6.64 -15.77 1.65
C LEU A 93 -8.05 -15.20 1.45
N ALA A 94 -8.52 -14.32 2.34
CA ALA A 94 -9.79 -13.63 2.18
C ALA A 94 -9.86 -12.79 0.88
N ILE A 95 -8.78 -12.07 0.54
CA ILE A 95 -8.70 -11.30 -0.72
C ILE A 95 -8.77 -12.24 -1.93
N LEU A 96 -8.05 -13.35 -1.91
CA LEU A 96 -8.07 -14.34 -3.00
C LEU A 96 -9.46 -14.98 -3.16
N LEU A 97 -10.11 -15.32 -2.04
CA LEU A 97 -11.50 -15.79 -2.02
C LEU A 97 -12.45 -14.74 -2.59
N LEU A 98 -12.29 -13.47 -2.23
CA LEU A 98 -13.09 -12.38 -2.78
C LEU A 98 -12.99 -12.33 -4.31
N PHE A 99 -11.78 -12.37 -4.88
CA PHE A 99 -11.61 -12.38 -6.34
C PHE A 99 -12.24 -13.61 -7.00
N ARG A 100 -12.23 -14.76 -6.33
CA ARG A 100 -12.85 -15.99 -6.84
C ARG A 100 -14.37 -15.89 -6.81
N GLN A 101 -14.95 -15.38 -5.73
CA GLN A 101 -16.39 -15.32 -5.49
C GLN A 101 -17.09 -14.11 -6.14
N SER A 102 -16.35 -13.06 -6.48
CA SER A 102 -16.94 -11.89 -7.12
C SER A 102 -17.17 -12.10 -8.61
N LYS A 103 -18.36 -11.71 -9.08
CA LYS A 103 -18.69 -11.64 -10.51
C LYS A 103 -18.19 -10.34 -11.12
N MET A 104 -17.93 -10.36 -12.43
CA MET A 104 -17.63 -9.13 -13.18
C MET A 104 -18.89 -8.27 -13.24
N GLU A 105 -18.76 -6.99 -12.91
CA GLU A 105 -19.81 -5.99 -13.03
C GLU A 105 -19.40 -4.90 -14.00
N THR A 106 -20.33 -4.49 -14.86
CA THR A 106 -20.12 -3.34 -15.74
C THR A 106 -20.37 -2.05 -14.97
N ILE A 107 -19.47 -1.10 -15.08
CA ILE A 107 -19.55 0.21 -14.45
C ILE A 107 -19.52 1.26 -15.56
N GLU A 108 -20.63 1.98 -15.75
CA GLU A 108 -20.73 3.09 -16.70
C GLU A 108 -20.46 4.43 -15.98
N LEU A 109 -19.58 5.24 -16.54
CA LEU A 109 -19.26 6.57 -16.03
C LEU A 109 -19.12 7.56 -17.19
N GLY A 110 -20.21 8.26 -17.51
CA GLY A 110 -20.28 9.15 -18.66
C GLY A 110 -19.98 8.39 -19.97
N PRO A 111 -18.94 8.79 -20.73
CA PRO A 111 -18.57 8.10 -21.97
C PRO A 111 -17.67 6.86 -21.74
N PHE A 112 -17.33 6.54 -20.48
CA PHE A 112 -16.44 5.43 -20.16
C PHE A 112 -17.22 4.24 -19.63
N GLU A 113 -16.81 3.05 -20.02
CA GLU A 113 -17.26 1.78 -19.48
C GLU A 113 -16.06 1.04 -18.87
N PHE A 114 -16.27 0.46 -17.69
CA PHE A 114 -15.31 -0.39 -16.99
C PHE A 114 -15.98 -1.70 -16.64
N ALA A 115 -15.18 -2.75 -16.47
CA ALA A 115 -15.65 -4.03 -15.97
C ALA A 115 -14.66 -4.53 -14.90
N ASP A 116 -15.11 -4.69 -13.67
CA ASP A 116 -14.27 -5.16 -12.57
C ASP A 116 -15.08 -6.00 -11.56
N LYS A 117 -14.37 -6.71 -10.70
CA LYS A 117 -14.90 -7.53 -9.62
C LYS A 117 -14.97 -6.78 -8.30
N ILE A 118 -14.06 -5.85 -8.07
CA ILE A 118 -13.87 -5.18 -6.79
C ILE A 118 -14.30 -3.72 -6.91
N PRO A 119 -15.30 -3.29 -6.13
CA PRO A 119 -15.79 -1.91 -6.19
C PRO A 119 -14.72 -0.93 -5.70
N LEU A 120 -14.83 0.31 -6.18
CA LEU A 120 -14.03 1.42 -5.65
C LEU A 120 -14.59 1.89 -4.31
N LYS A 121 -13.66 2.32 -3.46
CA LYS A 121 -13.94 2.91 -2.14
C LYS A 121 -14.69 4.24 -2.28
N ARG A 122 -15.52 4.55 -1.28
CA ARG A 122 -16.38 5.74 -1.22
C ARG A 122 -16.31 6.40 0.15
N ASP A 123 -17.14 7.42 0.37
CA ASP A 123 -17.35 8.10 1.67
C ASP A 123 -16.09 8.80 2.19
N TRP A 124 -15.38 9.46 1.26
CA TRP A 124 -14.07 10.07 1.51
C TRP A 124 -14.10 11.22 2.52
N ILE A 125 -15.21 11.97 2.59
CA ILE A 125 -15.38 13.08 3.53
C ILE A 125 -15.45 12.53 4.96
N GLU A 126 -16.26 11.52 5.19
CA GLU A 126 -16.42 10.84 6.48
C GLU A 126 -15.12 10.21 6.96
N ARG A 127 -14.34 9.69 6.01
CA ARG A 127 -13.00 9.09 6.24
C ARG A 127 -11.91 10.16 6.46
N ARG A 128 -12.21 11.43 6.26
CA ARG A 128 -11.26 12.56 6.34
C ARG A 128 -10.06 12.38 5.41
N VAL A 129 -10.30 11.88 4.21
CA VAL A 129 -9.30 11.66 3.15
C VAL A 129 -9.58 12.61 2.00
N ARG A 130 -8.56 13.34 1.55
CA ARG A 130 -8.67 14.19 0.36
C ARG A 130 -8.33 13.39 -0.88
N VAL A 131 -9.29 13.26 -1.79
CA VAL A 131 -9.12 12.50 -3.04
C VAL A 131 -9.33 13.43 -4.22
N VAL A 132 -8.28 13.62 -5.01
CA VAL A 132 -8.32 14.46 -6.22
C VAL A 132 -8.97 13.68 -7.36
N PRO A 133 -9.80 14.31 -8.21
CA PRO A 133 -10.41 13.63 -9.35
C PRO A 133 -9.39 12.84 -10.18
N GLY A 134 -9.69 11.57 -10.46
CA GLY A 134 -8.81 10.63 -11.12
C GLY A 134 -8.02 9.70 -10.19
N ALA A 135 -8.00 9.98 -8.87
CA ALA A 135 -7.48 9.04 -7.90
C ALA A 135 -8.48 7.90 -7.64
N GLN A 136 -7.96 6.70 -7.45
CA GLN A 136 -8.77 5.50 -7.21
C GLN A 136 -8.19 4.66 -6.06
N ALA A 137 -9.06 4.14 -5.21
CA ALA A 137 -8.73 3.11 -4.24
C ALA A 137 -9.78 2.02 -4.25
N ARG A 138 -9.36 0.77 -4.23
CA ARG A 138 -10.27 -0.38 -4.15
C ARG A 138 -10.79 -0.56 -2.73
N TRP A 139 -12.03 -1.01 -2.58
CA TRP A 139 -12.55 -1.53 -1.32
C TRP A 139 -11.61 -2.60 -0.76
N GLY A 140 -11.47 -2.64 0.57
CA GLY A 140 -10.46 -3.46 1.25
C GLY A 140 -9.05 -2.86 1.26
N SER A 141 -8.87 -1.62 0.79
CA SER A 141 -7.67 -0.82 1.09
C SER A 141 -7.97 0.19 2.20
N TYR A 142 -7.01 0.53 3.02
CA TYR A 142 -7.15 1.55 4.07
C TYR A 142 -6.37 2.81 3.74
N GLN A 143 -7.00 3.96 3.96
CA GLN A 143 -6.38 5.28 3.94
C GLN A 143 -6.75 5.97 5.24
N GLY A 144 -5.73 6.29 6.04
CA GLY A 144 -5.89 6.96 7.32
C GLY A 144 -6.34 8.43 7.18
N PRO A 145 -6.84 9.02 8.28
CA PRO A 145 -7.21 10.43 8.31
C PRO A 145 -6.06 11.34 7.87
N GLY A 146 -6.38 12.37 7.09
CA GLY A 146 -5.39 13.32 6.59
C GLY A 146 -4.61 12.84 5.36
N VAL A 147 -4.83 11.60 4.89
CA VAL A 147 -4.25 11.12 3.63
C VAL A 147 -4.71 12.00 2.47
N VAL A 148 -3.79 12.29 1.57
CA VAL A 148 -4.06 12.97 0.30
C VAL A 148 -3.71 12.03 -0.84
N MET A 149 -4.70 11.73 -1.67
CA MET A 149 -4.52 11.00 -2.93
C MET A 149 -4.62 11.98 -4.10
N MET A 150 -3.49 12.27 -4.73
CA MET A 150 -3.48 12.88 -6.06
C MET A 150 -3.96 11.81 -7.08
N PRO A 151 -4.11 12.12 -8.38
CA PRO A 151 -4.45 11.08 -9.36
C PRO A 151 -3.48 9.89 -9.29
N SER A 152 -3.87 8.88 -8.55
CA SER A 152 -3.04 7.77 -8.09
C SER A 152 -3.91 6.52 -7.91
N TYR A 153 -3.30 5.37 -7.65
CA TYR A 153 -4.03 4.13 -7.47
C TYR A 153 -3.60 3.39 -6.20
N THR A 154 -4.56 2.96 -5.39
CA THR A 154 -4.33 2.10 -4.21
C THR A 154 -5.13 0.81 -4.35
N ASN A 155 -4.44 -0.32 -4.31
CA ASN A 155 -5.04 -1.63 -4.50
C ASN A 155 -5.53 -2.25 -3.18
N ILE A 156 -6.36 -3.28 -3.28
CA ILE A 156 -6.93 -4.03 -2.16
C ILE A 156 -5.84 -4.57 -1.22
N GLY A 157 -6.10 -4.61 0.07
CA GLY A 157 -5.16 -5.06 1.11
C GLY A 157 -4.07 -4.05 1.46
N ALA A 158 -3.92 -2.97 0.66
CA ALA A 158 -2.96 -1.92 0.96
C ALA A 158 -3.41 -1.10 2.19
N TYR A 159 -2.43 -0.70 3.00
CA TYR A 159 -2.61 0.20 4.13
C TYR A 159 -1.79 1.46 3.89
N VAL A 160 -2.42 2.62 4.00
CA VAL A 160 -1.78 3.94 3.90
C VAL A 160 -2.06 4.70 5.19
N GLY A 161 -1.03 4.91 6.00
CA GLY A 161 -1.11 5.57 7.31
C GLY A 161 -1.46 7.05 7.23
N ASP A 162 -1.83 7.61 8.38
CA ASP A 162 -2.33 8.97 8.55
C ASP A 162 -1.39 10.03 7.93
N ASN A 163 -1.96 11.10 7.39
CA ASN A 163 -1.25 12.26 6.82
C ASN A 163 -0.29 11.92 5.67
N THR A 164 -0.33 10.72 5.13
CA THR A 164 0.50 10.30 3.99
C THR A 164 -0.05 10.88 2.69
N MET A 165 0.87 11.29 1.81
CA MET A 165 0.54 11.71 0.45
C MET A 165 0.89 10.61 -0.55
N VAL A 166 -0.09 10.20 -1.34
CA VAL A 166 0.09 9.38 -2.54
C VAL A 166 0.00 10.32 -3.73
N ASP A 167 1.16 10.75 -4.25
CA ASP A 167 1.24 11.83 -5.24
C ASP A 167 0.89 11.33 -6.66
N THR A 168 0.93 12.25 -7.61
CA THR A 168 0.45 12.06 -8.99
C THR A 168 1.12 10.86 -9.68
N TRP A 169 0.29 9.96 -10.18
CA TRP A 169 0.70 8.71 -10.84
C TRP A 169 1.48 7.72 -9.95
N ALA A 170 1.50 7.94 -8.64
CA ALA A 170 1.99 6.92 -7.72
C ALA A 170 0.99 5.76 -7.61
N THR A 171 1.51 4.56 -7.35
CA THR A 171 0.71 3.36 -7.15
C THR A 171 1.09 2.68 -5.84
N VAL A 172 0.10 2.24 -5.08
CA VAL A 172 0.28 1.38 -3.91
C VAL A 172 -0.30 0.02 -4.23
N GLY A 173 0.56 -0.95 -4.45
CA GLY A 173 0.19 -2.31 -4.86
C GLY A 173 -0.55 -3.09 -3.78
N SER A 174 -1.13 -4.23 -4.16
CA SER A 174 -1.89 -5.08 -3.24
C SER A 174 -1.09 -5.43 -2.01
N CYS A 175 -1.71 -5.32 -0.84
CA CYS A 175 -1.13 -5.69 0.45
C CYS A 175 0.06 -4.84 0.92
N ALA A 176 0.52 -3.85 0.16
CA ALA A 176 1.62 -2.97 0.59
C ALA A 176 1.23 -2.16 1.83
N GLN A 177 2.18 -1.97 2.75
CA GLN A 177 1.97 -1.32 4.03
C GLN A 177 2.79 -0.04 4.10
N ILE A 178 2.12 1.10 4.08
CA ILE A 178 2.74 2.42 4.10
C ILE A 178 2.47 3.08 5.46
N GLY A 179 3.50 3.59 6.10
CA GLY A 179 3.43 4.27 7.38
C GLY A 179 2.74 5.63 7.32
N ARG A 180 2.82 6.37 8.43
CA ARG A 180 2.26 7.72 8.60
C ARG A 180 3.23 8.78 8.11
N ASN A 181 2.69 9.94 7.72
CA ASN A 181 3.48 11.11 7.30
C ASN A 181 4.44 10.82 6.13
N VAL A 182 4.16 9.80 5.33
CA VAL A 182 4.98 9.41 4.18
C VAL A 182 4.63 10.28 2.98
N HIS A 183 5.62 10.65 2.19
CA HIS A 183 5.41 11.21 0.86
C HIS A 183 5.87 10.21 -0.20
N LEU A 184 4.91 9.56 -0.86
CA LEU A 184 5.16 8.83 -2.10
C LEU A 184 5.11 9.84 -3.24
N SER A 185 6.26 10.28 -3.72
CA SER A 185 6.35 11.34 -4.75
C SER A 185 5.83 10.88 -6.11
N GLY A 186 5.74 11.79 -7.06
CA GLY A 186 5.12 11.53 -8.36
C GLY A 186 5.70 10.31 -9.09
N GLY A 187 4.81 9.42 -9.52
CA GLY A 187 5.16 8.22 -10.27
C GLY A 187 5.87 7.12 -9.47
N VAL A 188 5.87 7.18 -8.15
CA VAL A 188 6.37 6.09 -7.30
C VAL A 188 5.56 4.81 -7.53
N GLY A 189 6.25 3.69 -7.74
CA GLY A 189 5.65 2.36 -7.86
C GLY A 189 5.94 1.50 -6.65
N ILE A 190 4.94 1.31 -5.78
CA ILE A 190 5.01 0.32 -4.70
C ILE A 190 4.40 -0.97 -5.21
N GLY A 191 5.22 -2.03 -5.27
CA GLY A 191 4.81 -3.34 -5.77
C GLY A 191 3.81 -4.04 -4.87
N GLY A 192 2.89 -4.78 -5.48
CA GLY A 192 1.95 -5.64 -4.76
C GLY A 192 2.54 -7.02 -4.51
N VAL A 193 2.26 -7.60 -3.34
CA VAL A 193 2.63 -8.97 -2.97
C VAL A 193 1.41 -9.66 -2.36
N LEU A 194 0.47 -10.06 -3.21
CA LEU A 194 -0.70 -10.84 -2.80
C LEU A 194 -0.38 -12.33 -2.74
N GLU A 195 0.29 -12.85 -3.74
CA GLU A 195 0.69 -14.25 -3.88
C GLU A 195 2.22 -14.39 -3.88
N PRO A 196 2.76 -15.44 -3.23
CA PRO A 196 2.06 -16.40 -2.37
C PRO A 196 1.59 -15.74 -1.04
N PRO A 197 0.55 -16.30 -0.37
CA PRO A 197 -0.04 -15.68 0.83
C PRO A 197 0.95 -15.45 1.98
N ASN A 198 1.94 -16.31 2.15
CA ASN A 198 2.98 -16.19 3.18
C ASN A 198 4.08 -15.16 2.85
N ALA A 199 4.15 -14.65 1.62
CA ALA A 199 5.18 -13.67 1.25
C ALA A 199 4.97 -12.35 1.99
N VAL A 200 6.07 -11.78 2.49
CA VAL A 200 6.06 -10.46 3.14
C VAL A 200 5.75 -9.39 2.09
N PRO A 201 4.74 -8.53 2.31
CA PRO A 201 4.49 -7.40 1.41
C PRO A 201 5.55 -6.31 1.55
N VAL A 202 5.55 -5.37 0.60
CA VAL A 202 6.37 -4.16 0.72
C VAL A 202 5.94 -3.37 1.94
N MET A 203 6.91 -2.92 2.73
CA MET A 203 6.69 -2.09 3.92
C MET A 203 7.53 -0.81 3.85
N ILE A 204 6.86 0.32 4.00
CA ILE A 204 7.48 1.65 4.15
C ILE A 204 7.15 2.13 5.56
N GLY A 205 8.17 2.48 6.32
CA GLY A 205 8.03 3.01 7.68
C GLY A 205 7.42 4.42 7.73
N ASP A 206 7.28 4.94 8.93
CA ASP A 206 6.75 6.28 9.17
C ASP A 206 7.73 7.39 8.71
N ASP A 207 7.23 8.58 8.46
CA ASP A 207 8.02 9.79 8.19
C ASP A 207 8.98 9.72 6.97
N CYS A 208 8.72 8.83 6.01
CA CYS A 208 9.58 8.63 4.84
C CYS A 208 9.28 9.62 3.70
N LEU A 209 10.33 9.95 2.94
CA LEU A 209 10.22 10.58 1.62
C LEU A 209 10.72 9.60 0.56
N ILE A 210 9.82 9.10 -0.27
CA ILE A 210 10.15 8.24 -1.41
C ILE A 210 10.16 9.11 -2.66
N GLY A 211 11.34 9.32 -3.21
CA GLY A 211 11.57 10.21 -4.34
C GLY A 211 10.82 9.80 -5.61
N SER A 212 10.61 10.75 -6.51
CA SER A 212 9.85 10.53 -7.74
C SER A 212 10.39 9.35 -8.55
N ARG A 213 9.47 8.55 -9.11
CA ARG A 213 9.81 7.38 -9.96
C ARG A 213 10.60 6.28 -9.25
N CYS A 214 10.67 6.27 -7.91
CA CYS A 214 11.19 5.10 -7.19
C CYS A 214 10.28 3.88 -7.42
N ILE A 215 10.91 2.70 -7.48
CA ILE A 215 10.23 1.41 -7.47
C ILE A 215 10.64 0.68 -6.18
N VAL A 216 9.68 0.30 -5.36
CA VAL A 216 9.90 -0.55 -4.17
C VAL A 216 9.01 -1.78 -4.30
N ALA A 217 9.59 -2.96 -4.43
CA ALA A 217 8.85 -4.18 -4.79
C ALA A 217 9.41 -5.44 -4.11
N GLU A 218 8.75 -6.57 -4.32
CA GLU A 218 9.20 -7.91 -3.88
C GLU A 218 9.48 -8.01 -2.37
N GLY A 219 8.59 -7.46 -1.55
CA GLY A 219 8.72 -7.52 -0.10
C GLY A 219 9.86 -6.67 0.48
N ALA A 220 10.40 -5.75 -0.31
CA ALA A 220 11.40 -4.82 0.18
C ALA A 220 10.87 -3.95 1.30
N ARG A 221 11.76 -3.53 2.20
CA ARG A 221 11.43 -2.75 3.40
C ARG A 221 12.25 -1.47 3.48
N VAL A 222 11.57 -0.40 3.82
CA VAL A 222 12.18 0.92 4.05
C VAL A 222 11.88 1.30 5.49
N GLY A 223 12.91 1.53 6.29
CA GLY A 223 12.78 1.91 7.70
C GLY A 223 12.18 3.32 7.86
N ASP A 224 11.86 3.69 9.11
CA ASP A 224 11.29 5.01 9.42
C ASP A 224 12.27 6.13 9.04
N GLY A 225 11.73 7.28 8.66
CA GLY A 225 12.50 8.48 8.39
C GLY A 225 13.45 8.41 7.19
N VAL A 226 13.34 7.40 6.34
CA VAL A 226 14.19 7.26 5.16
C VAL A 226 13.84 8.28 4.10
N VAL A 227 14.86 8.86 3.51
CA VAL A 227 14.79 9.59 2.25
C VAL A 227 15.40 8.74 1.15
N LEU A 228 14.56 8.25 0.25
CA LEU A 228 14.99 7.52 -0.93
C LEU A 228 15.02 8.45 -2.13
N GLY A 229 16.21 8.68 -2.70
CA GLY A 229 16.40 9.57 -3.85
C GLY A 229 15.62 9.12 -5.09
N ALA A 230 15.25 10.10 -5.93
CA ALA A 230 14.44 9.83 -7.12
C ALA A 230 15.04 8.76 -8.04
N GLY A 231 14.18 7.95 -8.62
CA GLY A 231 14.56 6.89 -9.56
C GLY A 231 15.18 5.65 -8.93
N ALA A 232 15.26 5.55 -7.60
CA ALA A 232 15.82 4.37 -6.95
C ALA A 232 14.92 3.13 -7.15
N VAL A 233 15.55 1.98 -7.40
CA VAL A 233 14.91 0.68 -7.48
C VAL A 233 15.38 -0.19 -6.31
N LEU A 234 14.44 -0.58 -5.46
CA LEU A 234 14.66 -1.46 -4.33
C LEU A 234 13.72 -2.67 -4.44
N THR A 235 14.30 -3.84 -4.63
CA THR A 235 13.58 -5.12 -4.54
C THR A 235 14.20 -5.99 -3.44
N GLY A 236 13.57 -7.10 -3.09
CA GLY A 236 14.08 -8.00 -2.04
C GLY A 236 15.51 -8.50 -2.25
N SER A 237 16.02 -8.46 -3.48
CA SER A 237 17.37 -8.93 -3.85
C SER A 237 18.42 -7.83 -4.02
N ILE A 238 18.01 -6.56 -4.10
CA ILE A 238 18.92 -5.42 -4.31
C ILE A 238 19.80 -5.19 -3.09
N PRO A 239 21.15 -5.17 -3.24
CA PRO A 239 22.06 -4.86 -2.15
C PRO A 239 21.90 -3.41 -1.68
N VAL A 240 21.94 -3.22 -0.36
CA VAL A 240 22.00 -1.91 0.29
C VAL A 240 23.39 -1.76 0.89
N ILE A 241 24.10 -0.70 0.54
CA ILE A 241 25.52 -0.52 0.83
C ILE A 241 25.72 0.80 1.58
N ASP A 242 26.56 0.78 2.61
CA ASP A 242 26.99 2.00 3.30
C ASP A 242 28.10 2.70 2.50
N ALA A 243 27.88 3.96 2.15
CA ALA A 243 28.86 4.72 1.35
C ALA A 243 30.15 5.04 2.11
N ALA A 244 30.11 5.14 3.44
CA ALA A 244 31.26 5.49 4.25
C ALA A 244 32.21 4.28 4.43
N THR A 245 31.65 3.06 4.52
CA THR A 245 32.45 1.85 4.79
C THR A 245 32.59 0.94 3.57
N GLY A 246 31.68 1.06 2.59
CA GLY A 246 31.56 0.12 1.46
C GLY A 246 30.94 -1.24 1.84
N GLU A 247 30.45 -1.38 3.06
CA GLU A 247 29.85 -2.61 3.57
C GLU A 247 28.44 -2.82 3.03
N GLU A 248 28.11 -4.07 2.67
CA GLU A 248 26.74 -4.49 2.33
C GLU A 248 25.93 -4.68 3.63
N LEU A 249 25.02 -3.75 3.92
CA LEU A 249 24.16 -3.77 5.10
C LEU A 249 23.09 -4.87 5.04
N GLY A 250 22.79 -5.36 3.85
CA GLY A 250 21.79 -6.38 3.59
C GLY A 250 21.18 -6.21 2.20
N ARG A 251 20.07 -6.92 1.96
CA ARG A 251 19.33 -6.86 0.68
C ARG A 251 17.88 -6.53 0.91
N GLY A 252 17.33 -5.67 0.05
CA GLY A 252 15.92 -5.28 0.07
C GLY A 252 15.49 -4.53 1.32
N VAL A 253 16.41 -4.16 2.22
CA VAL A 253 16.10 -3.47 3.47
C VAL A 253 16.95 -2.22 3.61
N VAL A 254 16.33 -1.05 3.57
CA VAL A 254 16.99 0.23 3.84
C VAL A 254 16.82 0.54 5.33
N PRO A 255 17.92 0.78 6.07
CA PRO A 255 17.86 1.08 7.51
C PRO A 255 17.12 2.39 7.77
N ALA A 256 16.54 2.53 8.96
CA ALA A 256 15.81 3.73 9.36
C ALA A 256 16.73 4.97 9.41
N TRP A 257 16.14 6.13 9.26
CA TRP A 257 16.78 7.45 9.43
C TRP A 257 18.04 7.62 8.59
N CYS A 258 17.91 7.40 7.28
CA CYS A 258 19.04 7.60 6.37
C CYS A 258 18.59 8.25 5.04
N VAL A 259 19.56 8.82 4.35
CA VAL A 259 19.44 9.26 2.96
C VAL A 259 20.07 8.19 2.08
N ALA A 260 19.29 7.59 1.21
CA ALA A 260 19.73 6.53 0.33
C ALA A 260 19.39 6.85 -1.14
N VAL A 261 20.24 6.42 -2.06
CA VAL A 261 20.10 6.72 -3.49
C VAL A 261 20.38 5.50 -4.35
N GLN A 262 19.93 5.54 -5.61
CA GLN A 262 20.31 4.56 -6.61
C GLN A 262 21.81 4.69 -6.91
N ALA A 263 22.50 3.55 -6.94
CA ALA A 263 23.89 3.45 -7.36
C ALA A 263 24.11 2.19 -8.21
N ILE A 264 25.35 2.03 -8.70
CA ILE A 264 25.77 0.85 -9.46
C ILE A 264 27.02 0.28 -8.79
N ARG A 265 27.00 -1.04 -8.55
CA ARG A 265 28.16 -1.81 -8.09
C ARG A 265 28.67 -2.70 -9.21
N THR A 266 29.96 -2.61 -9.49
CA THR A 266 30.61 -3.49 -10.48
C THR A 266 30.69 -4.92 -9.96
N LYS A 267 30.36 -5.89 -10.80
CA LYS A 267 30.50 -7.32 -10.55
C LYS A 267 31.17 -8.00 -11.73
N VAL A 268 32.11 -8.88 -11.43
CA VAL A 268 32.84 -9.69 -12.42
C VAL A 268 32.07 -10.96 -12.70
N PHE A 269 31.87 -11.27 -13.97
CA PHE A 269 31.29 -12.51 -14.49
C PHE A 269 32.26 -13.11 -15.54
N ASP A 270 32.03 -14.34 -15.96
CA ASP A 270 32.86 -15.01 -16.98
C ASP A 270 32.94 -14.23 -18.30
N GLY A 271 31.90 -13.49 -18.64
CA GLY A 271 31.80 -12.65 -19.85
C GLY A 271 32.37 -11.23 -19.72
N GLY A 272 32.87 -10.84 -18.50
CA GLY A 272 33.40 -9.50 -18.27
C GLY A 272 32.83 -8.82 -17.02
N GLU A 273 33.14 -7.54 -16.87
CA GLU A 273 32.65 -6.72 -15.76
C GLU A 273 31.36 -5.98 -16.14
N PHE A 274 30.37 -6.06 -15.26
CA PHE A 274 29.08 -5.41 -15.47
C PHE A 274 28.67 -4.63 -14.22
N GLY A 275 28.04 -3.48 -14.42
CA GLY A 275 27.41 -2.69 -13.35
C GLY A 275 26.04 -3.26 -12.99
N LEU A 276 25.86 -3.66 -11.73
CA LEU A 276 24.58 -4.09 -11.21
C LEU A 276 23.97 -3.03 -10.28
N PRO A 277 22.64 -2.87 -10.25
CA PRO A 277 22.00 -1.89 -9.39
C PRO A 277 22.24 -2.20 -7.91
N CYS A 278 22.41 -1.16 -7.12
CA CYS A 278 22.40 -1.20 -5.66
C CYS A 278 21.77 0.08 -5.11
N VAL A 279 21.41 0.07 -3.84
CA VAL A 279 21.02 1.27 -3.10
C VAL A 279 22.19 1.64 -2.19
N LEU A 280 22.61 2.91 -2.24
CA LEU A 280 23.73 3.42 -1.48
C LEU A 280 23.23 4.35 -0.38
N VAL A 281 23.48 4.02 0.87
CA VAL A 281 23.24 4.86 2.04
C VAL A 281 24.34 5.91 2.12
N LEU A 282 23.99 7.18 1.90
CA LEU A 282 24.95 8.30 1.85
C LEU A 282 25.19 8.89 3.24
N LYS A 283 24.15 8.92 4.07
CA LYS A 283 24.17 9.60 5.36
C LYS A 283 23.09 9.03 6.28
N TYR A 284 23.39 8.96 7.58
CA TYR A 284 22.39 8.74 8.63
C TYR A 284 21.89 10.07 9.17
N LEU A 285 20.64 10.09 9.59
CA LEU A 285 19.91 11.23 10.14
C LEU A 285 19.63 10.99 11.62
N GLU A 286 19.43 12.07 12.38
CA GLU A 286 18.93 11.95 13.75
C GLU A 286 17.45 11.51 13.75
N ALA A 287 17.09 10.62 14.67
CA ALA A 287 15.70 10.16 14.80
C ALA A 287 14.77 11.35 15.11
N GLY A 288 13.72 11.52 14.30
CA GLY A 288 12.78 12.65 14.41
C GLY A 288 13.26 13.93 13.73
N GLU A 289 14.42 13.93 13.10
CA GLU A 289 14.87 15.05 12.26
C GLU A 289 13.91 15.18 11.06
N ARG A 290 13.09 16.23 11.09
CA ARG A 290 12.21 16.52 9.96
C ARG A 290 13.05 16.96 8.77
N HIS A 291 12.81 16.32 7.63
CA HIS A 291 13.45 16.67 6.39
C HIS A 291 13.06 18.11 5.98
N ASP A 292 13.91 19.08 6.26
CA ASP A 292 13.87 20.33 5.54
C ASP A 292 14.21 20.01 4.08
N LYS A 293 13.23 20.20 3.19
CA LYS A 293 13.41 19.92 1.75
C LYS A 293 14.59 20.65 1.17
N SER A 294 14.94 21.84 1.66
CA SER A 294 16.11 22.59 1.22
C SER A 294 17.42 21.95 1.68
N ALA A 295 17.52 21.59 2.96
CA ALA A 295 18.70 20.89 3.48
C ALA A 295 18.92 19.52 2.81
N LEU A 296 17.83 18.80 2.54
CA LEU A 296 17.88 17.53 1.82
C LEU A 296 18.36 17.70 0.38
N ASN A 297 17.83 18.72 -0.32
CA ASN A 297 18.28 19.05 -1.67
C ASN A 297 19.77 19.40 -1.71
N ASP A 298 20.27 20.07 -0.70
CA ASP A 298 21.69 20.43 -0.62
C ASP A 298 22.57 19.19 -0.40
N VAL A 299 22.14 18.24 0.45
CA VAL A 299 22.84 16.94 0.61
C VAL A 299 22.87 16.19 -0.70
N LEU A 300 21.74 16.02 -1.38
CA LEU A 300 21.67 15.31 -2.65
C LEU A 300 22.47 15.97 -3.75
N ARG A 301 22.43 17.31 -3.85
CA ARG A 301 23.23 18.11 -4.81
C ARG A 301 24.72 18.01 -4.54
N THR A 302 25.15 18.04 -3.29
CA THR A 302 26.56 17.89 -2.91
C THR A 302 27.13 16.57 -3.39
N HIS A 303 26.32 15.53 -3.46
CA HIS A 303 26.68 14.21 -3.99
C HIS A 303 26.34 13.99 -5.47
N GLY A 304 25.92 15.05 -6.19
CA GLY A 304 25.57 14.97 -7.61
C GLY A 304 24.31 14.16 -7.92
N VAL A 305 23.42 14.00 -6.93
CA VAL A 305 22.16 13.26 -7.09
C VAL A 305 21.01 14.22 -7.36
N SER A 306 20.13 13.86 -8.29
CA SER A 306 18.90 14.61 -8.58
C SER A 306 17.87 14.45 -7.45
N THR A 307 17.14 15.52 -7.14
CA THR A 307 16.03 15.55 -6.17
C THR A 307 14.71 15.18 -6.81
#